data_8e2ceae326abb054efbfaea4b083bd72
#
_entry.id   8e2ceae326abb054efbfaea4b083bd72
#
_cell.length_a   1.000
_cell.length_b   1.000
_cell.length_c   1.000
_cell.angle_alpha   90.00
_cell.angle_beta   90.00
_cell.angle_gamma   90.00
#
_symmetry.space_group_name_H-M   'P 1'
#
loop_
_entity.id
_entity.type
_entity.pdbx_description
1 polymer ?
#
loop_
_entity_poly.entity_id
_entity_poly.type
_entity_poly.pdbx_seq_one_letter_code
_entity_poly.pdbx_strand_id
1 'polypeptide(L)'
;MGCSFSGLNALYDAVNGGGDVWINENRFRIVRQLGEGGFAYVFLVKEVLSDPSITGIAQKIKDPSHISEDGTYAIKKVIIQNNEQLELVREEIRVSSLFSHRNLLPLLDHAIIAVKVTQDQSWKNEAYLLFPVHLDGTLLDNAKTMKVKKEFFSTSDVLQIFRQDDVTEETVNQLCAGVEHMHGFDPPYAHNDIKPGNVLLTHRKGKSPIAILMDFGSARPARKQIRSRSEALQLQEWASEHCSAPFRAPELWDCPSHADIDERTDIWSLGCTLFAIMYGVSPFEFALGESGGSLQLAIVNAQIKWPTGPNPPYPEALHQFVTWMLQPQPTVRPCIGDIIIHVDKLISKFSN
;
A
#
# COMPACT_ATOMS: atom_id res chain seq x y z
N MET A 1 -19.67 -28.67 -7.29
CA MET A 1 -18.78 -29.79 -6.92
C MET A 1 -17.75 -29.20 -5.99
N GLY A 2 -17.67 -29.73 -4.78
CA GLY A 2 -17.06 -29.08 -3.65
C GLY A 2 -15.55 -28.97 -3.72
N CYS A 3 -15.04 -27.75 -3.62
CA CYS A 3 -13.68 -27.50 -3.20
C CYS A 3 -13.61 -27.72 -1.69
N SER A 4 -12.80 -28.68 -1.27
CA SER A 4 -12.64 -29.06 0.13
C SER A 4 -11.91 -27.96 0.90
N PHE A 5 -12.59 -27.44 1.90
CA PHE A 5 -12.15 -26.42 2.87
C PHE A 5 -11.14 -26.97 3.92
N SER A 6 -10.18 -27.83 3.54
CA SER A 6 -9.27 -28.44 4.51
C SER A 6 -8.13 -27.52 4.98
N GLY A 7 -7.80 -26.46 4.22
CA GLY A 7 -6.79 -25.46 4.63
C GLY A 7 -7.30 -24.45 5.66
N LEU A 8 -8.60 -24.14 5.61
CA LEU A 8 -9.25 -23.22 6.56
C LEU A 8 -9.33 -23.79 7.98
N ASN A 9 -9.51 -25.11 8.12
CA ASN A 9 -9.62 -25.74 9.45
C ASN A 9 -8.29 -25.74 10.20
N ALA A 10 -7.16 -25.97 9.54
CA ALA A 10 -5.85 -25.90 10.18
C ALA A 10 -5.47 -24.47 10.62
N LEU A 11 -5.92 -23.45 9.85
CA LEU A 11 -5.77 -22.04 10.23
C LEU A 11 -6.77 -21.63 11.33
N TYR A 12 -7.99 -22.15 11.27
CA TYR A 12 -9.03 -21.93 12.29
C TYR A 12 -8.62 -22.54 13.64
N ASP A 13 -7.96 -23.68 13.64
CA ASP A 13 -7.39 -24.31 14.84
C ASP A 13 -6.17 -23.54 15.37
N ALA A 14 -5.34 -22.94 14.52
CA ALA A 14 -4.25 -22.05 14.93
C ALA A 14 -4.76 -20.72 15.52
N VAL A 15 -5.86 -20.19 14.99
CA VAL A 15 -6.49 -18.94 15.46
C VAL A 15 -7.32 -19.17 16.72
N ASN A 16 -8.04 -20.29 16.82
CA ASN A 16 -8.85 -20.64 18.00
C ASN A 16 -8.06 -21.42 19.08
N GLY A 17 -6.91 -21.98 18.73
CA GLY A 17 -6.03 -22.72 19.63
C GLY A 17 -4.93 -21.88 20.28
N GLY A 18 -4.85 -20.55 20.03
CA GLY A 18 -3.85 -19.68 20.62
C GLY A 18 -2.42 -20.06 20.20
N GLY A 19 -2.19 -20.36 18.93
CA GLY A 19 -0.88 -20.73 18.40
C GLY A 19 0.12 -19.60 18.57
N ASP A 20 1.32 -19.94 19.03
CA ASP A 20 2.43 -19.00 19.14
C ASP A 20 3.27 -19.06 17.87
N VAL A 21 3.75 -17.91 17.44
CA VAL A 21 4.67 -17.74 16.30
C VAL A 21 6.00 -17.22 16.84
N TRP A 22 7.09 -17.78 16.35
CA TRP A 22 8.43 -17.33 16.67
C TRP A 22 9.03 -16.57 15.49
N ILE A 23 9.49 -15.37 15.74
CA ILE A 23 10.32 -14.60 14.82
C ILE A 23 11.67 -14.45 15.51
N ASN A 24 12.66 -15.19 15.01
CA ASN A 24 13.96 -15.33 15.65
C ASN A 24 13.82 -15.77 17.14
N GLU A 25 14.23 -14.92 18.08
CA GLU A 25 14.19 -15.20 19.53
C GLU A 25 12.90 -14.69 20.20
N ASN A 26 12.04 -13.98 19.45
CA ASN A 26 10.85 -13.34 20.01
C ASN A 26 9.62 -14.21 19.74
N ARG A 27 8.79 -14.36 20.78
CA ARG A 27 7.57 -15.16 20.77
C ARG A 27 6.35 -14.24 20.68
N PHE A 28 5.45 -14.55 19.76
CA PHE A 28 4.21 -13.80 19.55
C PHE A 28 3.01 -14.73 19.58
N ARG A 29 1.98 -14.36 20.33
CA ARG A 29 0.70 -15.05 20.37
C ARG A 29 -0.26 -14.44 19.38
N ILE A 30 -0.86 -15.25 18.50
CA ILE A 30 -1.90 -14.81 17.57
C ILE A 30 -3.15 -14.45 18.36
N VAL A 31 -3.66 -13.24 18.17
CA VAL A 31 -4.88 -12.73 18.80
C VAL A 31 -6.07 -12.90 17.83
N ARG A 32 -5.94 -12.41 16.62
CA ARG A 32 -6.96 -12.51 15.57
C ARG A 32 -6.39 -12.22 14.19
N GLN A 33 -7.09 -12.61 13.14
CA GLN A 33 -6.78 -12.22 11.78
C GLN A 33 -7.21 -10.77 11.53
N LEU A 34 -6.37 -10.00 10.83
CA LEU A 34 -6.63 -8.63 10.41
C LEU A 34 -7.00 -8.55 8.93
N GLY A 35 -6.41 -9.41 8.10
CA GLY A 35 -6.63 -9.42 6.67
C GLY A 35 -6.14 -10.70 6.00
N GLU A 36 -6.54 -10.84 4.73
CA GLU A 36 -6.17 -11.97 3.87
C GLU A 36 -6.01 -11.46 2.44
N GLY A 37 -5.00 -11.95 1.72
CA GLY A 37 -4.79 -11.64 0.32
C GLY A 37 -3.86 -12.66 -0.34
N GLY A 38 -4.26 -13.16 -1.51
CA GLY A 38 -3.45 -14.07 -2.29
C GLY A 38 -2.91 -15.26 -1.49
N PHE A 39 -1.59 -15.26 -1.24
CA PHE A 39 -0.87 -16.27 -0.45
C PHE A 39 -0.45 -15.74 0.93
N ALA A 40 -0.99 -14.61 1.37
CA ALA A 40 -0.60 -13.94 2.60
C ALA A 40 -1.78 -13.75 3.56
N TYR A 41 -1.50 -13.86 4.83
CA TYR A 41 -2.43 -13.60 5.93
C TYR A 41 -1.82 -12.57 6.86
N VAL A 42 -2.62 -11.64 7.35
CA VAL A 42 -2.18 -10.65 8.33
C VAL A 42 -2.87 -10.92 9.66
N PHE A 43 -2.08 -11.03 10.74
CA PHE A 43 -2.57 -11.33 12.07
C PHE A 43 -2.20 -10.21 13.04
N LEU A 44 -3.13 -9.87 13.92
CA LEU A 44 -2.84 -9.17 15.16
C LEU A 44 -2.17 -10.15 16.11
N VAL A 45 -1.03 -9.76 16.66
CA VAL A 45 -0.28 -10.60 17.58
C VAL A 45 0.10 -9.81 18.83
N LYS A 46 0.33 -10.53 19.92
CA LYS A 46 0.86 -9.97 21.17
C LYS A 46 2.17 -10.65 21.53
N GLU A 47 3.19 -9.85 21.82
CA GLU A 47 4.48 -10.35 22.29
C GLU A 47 4.32 -11.08 23.63
N VAL A 48 4.96 -12.23 23.76
CA VAL A 48 4.97 -13.04 24.98
C VAL A 48 6.36 -13.02 25.58
N LEU A 49 6.55 -12.21 26.58
CA LEU A 49 7.82 -12.15 27.31
C LEU A 49 7.87 -13.30 28.33
N SER A 50 8.97 -14.04 28.35
CA SER A 50 9.21 -15.11 29.33
C SER A 50 9.59 -14.59 30.70
N ASP A 51 10.12 -13.36 30.77
CA ASP A 51 10.51 -12.65 31.99
C ASP A 51 10.24 -11.15 31.79
N PRO A 52 9.59 -10.45 32.75
CA PRO A 52 9.36 -9.01 32.68
C PRO A 52 10.64 -8.16 32.60
N SER A 53 11.78 -8.70 32.95
CA SER A 53 13.09 -8.02 32.82
C SER A 53 13.65 -8.07 31.38
N ILE A 54 13.06 -8.89 30.49
CA ILE A 54 13.48 -9.02 29.10
C ILE A 54 12.73 -7.97 28.28
N THR A 55 13.48 -7.16 27.55
CA THR A 55 12.91 -6.08 26.72
C THR A 55 12.38 -6.58 25.38
N GLY A 56 12.49 -7.87 25.07
CA GLY A 56 11.92 -8.53 23.91
C GLY A 56 12.32 -7.87 22.57
N ILE A 57 11.34 -7.72 21.67
CA ILE A 57 11.54 -7.11 20.35
C ILE A 57 12.00 -5.66 20.42
N ALA A 58 11.67 -4.94 21.52
CA ALA A 58 12.04 -3.55 21.70
C ALA A 58 13.55 -3.29 21.60
N GLN A 59 14.39 -4.28 21.90
CA GLN A 59 15.85 -4.16 21.74
C GLN A 59 16.29 -4.10 20.26
N LYS A 60 15.49 -4.63 19.36
CA LYS A 60 15.80 -4.70 17.91
C LYS A 60 15.23 -3.51 17.15
N ILE A 61 14.21 -2.85 17.70
CA ILE A 61 13.54 -1.72 17.04
C ILE A 61 14.43 -0.49 17.16
N LYS A 62 14.88 0.02 16.02
CA LYS A 62 15.79 1.18 15.94
C LYS A 62 15.10 2.49 16.31
N ASP A 63 13.83 2.64 15.91
CA ASP A 63 13.04 3.84 16.22
C ASP A 63 12.07 3.55 17.34
N PRO A 64 12.25 4.16 18.54
CA PRO A 64 11.39 3.95 19.69
C PRO A 64 9.90 4.26 19.44
N SER A 65 9.57 5.10 18.45
CA SER A 65 8.18 5.42 18.10
C SER A 65 7.40 4.22 17.55
N HIS A 66 8.09 3.16 17.11
CA HIS A 66 7.48 1.92 16.62
C HIS A 66 7.35 0.83 17.70
N ILE A 67 7.80 1.09 18.92
CA ILE A 67 7.62 0.17 20.04
C ILE A 67 6.18 0.26 20.51
N SER A 68 5.49 -0.88 20.55
CA SER A 68 4.14 -0.96 21.08
C SER A 68 4.15 -0.89 22.60
N GLU A 69 3.35 -0.01 23.18
CA GLU A 69 3.23 0.13 24.63
C GLU A 69 2.63 -1.11 25.30
N ASP A 70 1.75 -1.82 24.60
CA ASP A 70 1.04 -3.00 25.11
C ASP A 70 1.59 -4.32 24.53
N GLY A 71 2.67 -4.26 23.74
CA GLY A 71 3.28 -5.41 23.07
C GLY A 71 2.49 -5.95 21.90
N THR A 72 1.59 -5.14 21.29
CA THR A 72 0.74 -5.55 20.18
C THR A 72 1.39 -5.16 18.84
N TYR A 73 1.43 -6.11 17.89
CA TYR A 73 2.04 -5.93 16.56
C TYR A 73 1.18 -6.57 15.47
N ALA A 74 1.55 -6.37 14.22
CA ALA A 74 1.00 -7.07 13.08
C ALA A 74 2.03 -8.02 12.47
N ILE A 75 1.63 -9.26 12.13
CA ILE A 75 2.46 -10.20 11.39
C ILE A 75 1.81 -10.48 10.05
N LYS A 76 2.54 -10.25 8.94
CA LYS A 76 2.20 -10.77 7.62
C LYS A 76 2.85 -12.15 7.49
N LYS A 77 2.03 -13.19 7.40
CA LYS A 77 2.46 -14.57 7.11
C LYS A 77 2.29 -14.82 5.63
N VAL A 78 3.34 -15.27 4.94
CA VAL A 78 3.32 -15.63 3.53
C VAL A 78 3.61 -17.12 3.38
N ILE A 79 2.74 -17.84 2.67
CA ILE A 79 2.93 -19.26 2.35
C ILE A 79 3.74 -19.34 1.05
N ILE A 80 4.91 -19.96 1.12
CA ILE A 80 5.85 -20.07 0.00
C ILE A 80 5.73 -21.48 -0.60
N GLN A 81 5.23 -21.55 -1.84
CA GLN A 81 4.97 -22.82 -2.52
C GLN A 81 6.14 -23.26 -3.44
N ASN A 82 6.96 -22.31 -3.90
CA ASN A 82 8.04 -22.54 -4.84
C ASN A 82 9.19 -21.52 -4.65
N ASN A 83 10.30 -21.76 -5.35
CA ASN A 83 11.48 -20.89 -5.27
C ASN A 83 11.24 -19.48 -5.80
N GLU A 84 10.38 -19.30 -6.78
CA GLU A 84 10.05 -18.00 -7.33
C GLU A 84 9.35 -17.12 -6.28
N GLN A 85 8.37 -17.68 -5.58
CA GLN A 85 7.72 -16.99 -4.45
C GLN A 85 8.71 -16.70 -3.31
N LEU A 86 9.67 -17.59 -3.07
CA LEU A 86 10.72 -17.35 -2.07
C LEU A 86 11.56 -16.12 -2.43
N GLU A 87 11.95 -15.98 -3.69
CA GLU A 87 12.71 -14.80 -4.15
C GLU A 87 11.88 -13.52 -4.08
N LEU A 88 10.58 -13.58 -4.43
CA LEU A 88 9.67 -12.41 -4.26
C LEU A 88 9.59 -11.96 -2.80
N VAL A 89 9.45 -12.90 -1.86
CA VAL A 89 9.42 -12.58 -0.43
C VAL A 89 10.76 -12.02 0.06
N ARG A 90 11.88 -12.57 -0.39
CA ARG A 90 13.21 -12.04 -0.07
C ARG A 90 13.38 -10.61 -0.58
N GLU A 91 12.87 -10.34 -1.79
CA GLU A 91 12.93 -9.00 -2.37
C GLU A 91 12.01 -8.04 -1.60
N GLU A 92 10.79 -8.44 -1.20
CA GLU A 92 9.92 -7.63 -0.34
C GLU A 92 10.61 -7.29 0.99
N ILE A 93 11.25 -8.27 1.65
CA ILE A 93 12.01 -8.05 2.89
C ILE A 93 13.16 -7.07 2.65
N ARG A 94 13.93 -7.27 1.58
CA ARG A 94 15.04 -6.41 1.21
C ARG A 94 14.60 -4.97 0.99
N VAL A 95 13.54 -4.77 0.20
CA VAL A 95 13.03 -3.44 -0.14
C VAL A 95 12.42 -2.77 1.10
N SER A 96 11.62 -3.49 1.89
CA SER A 96 11.04 -2.98 3.14
C SER A 96 12.12 -2.53 4.14
N SER A 97 13.30 -3.14 4.08
CA SER A 97 14.43 -2.79 4.95
C SER A 97 15.26 -1.60 4.48
N LEU A 98 15.06 -1.14 3.23
CA LEU A 98 15.78 0.01 2.67
C LEU A 98 15.24 1.33 3.19
N PHE A 99 13.93 1.41 3.38
CA PHE A 99 13.27 2.67 3.66
C PHE A 99 13.11 2.89 5.18
N SER A 100 13.49 4.06 5.63
CA SER A 100 13.24 4.53 7.00
C SER A 100 12.59 5.90 6.92
N HIS A 101 11.26 5.92 6.96
CA HIS A 101 10.48 7.14 6.85
C HIS A 101 9.14 6.96 7.61
N ARG A 102 8.70 7.98 8.33
CA ARG A 102 7.49 7.91 9.17
C ARG A 102 6.17 7.59 8.42
N ASN A 103 6.12 7.89 7.11
CA ASN A 103 4.96 7.61 6.25
C ASN A 103 5.12 6.34 5.40
N LEU A 104 6.14 5.53 5.68
CA LEU A 104 6.34 4.20 5.13
C LEU A 104 6.30 3.19 6.27
N LEU A 105 5.56 2.10 6.10
CA LEU A 105 5.42 1.08 7.15
C LEU A 105 6.75 0.35 7.35
N PRO A 106 7.41 0.48 8.51
CA PRO A 106 8.71 -0.14 8.73
C PRO A 106 8.58 -1.64 8.97
N LEU A 107 9.46 -2.43 8.39
CA LEU A 107 9.67 -3.83 8.77
C LEU A 107 10.50 -3.88 10.06
N LEU A 108 9.91 -4.41 11.14
CA LEU A 108 10.56 -4.46 12.45
C LEU A 108 11.48 -5.68 12.61
N ASP A 109 11.00 -6.84 12.18
CA ASP A 109 11.75 -8.10 12.17
C ASP A 109 11.13 -9.07 11.17
N HIS A 110 11.84 -10.14 10.80
CA HIS A 110 11.32 -11.16 9.90
C HIS A 110 11.98 -12.51 10.14
N ALA A 111 11.29 -13.58 9.72
CA ALA A 111 11.84 -14.92 9.68
C ALA A 111 11.29 -15.68 8.45
N ILE A 112 12.14 -16.52 7.84
CA ILE A 112 11.73 -17.50 6.83
C ILE A 112 12.05 -18.88 7.41
N ILE A 113 11.03 -19.71 7.63
CA ILE A 113 11.17 -21.00 8.27
C ILE A 113 10.66 -22.12 7.37
N ALA A 114 11.29 -23.28 7.47
CA ALA A 114 10.81 -24.50 6.84
C ALA A 114 9.82 -25.20 7.79
N VAL A 115 8.61 -25.42 7.33
CA VAL A 115 7.53 -26.09 8.09
C VAL A 115 7.22 -27.43 7.47
N LYS A 116 7.17 -28.48 8.27
CA LYS A 116 6.79 -29.82 7.82
C LYS A 116 5.27 -29.92 7.69
N VAL A 117 4.79 -30.21 6.49
CA VAL A 117 3.37 -30.44 6.24
C VAL A 117 3.01 -31.84 6.66
N THR A 118 2.03 -31.98 7.57
CA THR A 118 1.65 -33.26 8.18
C THR A 118 0.97 -34.23 7.21
N GLN A 119 0.34 -33.73 6.13
CA GLN A 119 -0.45 -34.54 5.21
C GLN A 119 0.40 -35.32 4.19
N ASP A 120 1.50 -34.77 3.70
CA ASP A 120 2.35 -35.38 2.66
C ASP A 120 3.82 -35.51 3.05
N GLN A 121 4.16 -35.20 4.30
CA GLN A 121 5.55 -35.17 4.83
C GLN A 121 6.49 -34.23 4.04
N SER A 122 5.94 -33.35 3.18
CA SER A 122 6.74 -32.37 2.44
C SER A 122 7.15 -31.20 3.34
N TRP A 123 8.23 -30.52 2.95
CA TRP A 123 8.65 -29.28 3.59
C TRP A 123 8.15 -28.10 2.74
N LYS A 124 7.51 -27.12 3.38
CA LYS A 124 7.17 -25.83 2.78
C LYS A 124 7.83 -24.72 3.55
N ASN A 125 8.12 -23.63 2.88
CA ASN A 125 8.62 -22.43 3.54
C ASN A 125 7.44 -21.51 3.91
N GLU A 126 7.54 -20.87 5.05
CA GLU A 126 6.67 -19.80 5.49
C GLU A 126 7.53 -18.59 5.86
N ALA A 127 7.12 -17.42 5.44
CA ALA A 127 7.74 -16.18 5.87
C ALA A 127 6.83 -15.44 6.85
N TYR A 128 7.43 -14.83 7.85
CA TYR A 128 6.78 -14.02 8.86
C TYR A 128 7.46 -12.66 8.89
N LEU A 129 6.71 -11.60 8.59
CA LEU A 129 7.18 -10.23 8.57
C LEU A 129 6.45 -9.47 9.67
N LEU A 130 7.18 -8.87 10.60
CA LEU A 130 6.66 -8.14 11.75
C LEU A 130 6.60 -6.64 11.47
N PHE A 131 5.46 -6.03 11.74
CA PHE A 131 5.19 -4.62 11.54
C PHE A 131 4.55 -3.99 12.78
N PRO A 132 4.64 -2.65 12.96
CA PRO A 132 3.76 -1.94 13.87
C PRO A 132 2.31 -2.18 13.48
N VAL A 133 1.41 -2.19 14.46
CA VAL A 133 -0.02 -2.35 14.18
C VAL A 133 -0.73 -0.99 14.14
N HIS A 134 -1.59 -0.82 13.12
CA HIS A 134 -2.47 0.34 12.95
C HIS A 134 -3.91 -0.18 12.84
N LEU A 135 -4.72 0.07 13.87
CA LEU A 135 -6.06 -0.51 14.01
C LEU A 135 -7.18 0.34 13.40
N ASP A 136 -6.87 1.56 12.96
CA ASP A 136 -7.85 2.45 12.33
C ASP A 136 -8.18 2.06 10.87
N GLY A 137 -7.54 0.99 10.40
CA GLY A 137 -7.77 0.40 9.08
C GLY A 137 -7.07 1.13 7.94
N THR A 138 -7.39 0.71 6.72
CA THR A 138 -6.87 1.33 5.51
C THR A 138 -7.70 2.53 5.09
N LEU A 139 -7.16 3.36 4.22
CA LEU A 139 -7.88 4.43 3.55
C LEU A 139 -9.10 3.90 2.76
N LEU A 140 -8.99 2.67 2.20
CA LEU A 140 -10.11 2.00 1.55
C LEU A 140 -11.22 1.67 2.54
N ASP A 141 -10.91 1.16 3.73
CA ASP A 141 -11.89 0.81 4.75
C ASP A 141 -12.64 2.06 5.24
N ASN A 142 -11.90 3.15 5.43
CA ASN A 142 -12.45 4.43 5.80
C ASN A 142 -13.36 5.00 4.68
N ALA A 143 -12.92 4.96 3.42
CA ALA A 143 -13.71 5.40 2.27
C ALA A 143 -15.00 4.57 2.10
N LYS A 144 -14.94 3.25 2.30
CA LYS A 144 -16.13 2.37 2.31
C LYS A 144 -17.10 2.75 3.43
N THR A 145 -16.59 3.03 4.62
CA THR A 145 -17.41 3.45 5.77
C THR A 145 -18.11 4.77 5.49
N MET A 146 -17.43 5.76 4.92
CA MET A 146 -17.99 7.05 4.51
C MET A 146 -19.09 6.84 3.46
N LYS A 147 -18.84 6.00 2.46
CA LYS A 147 -19.83 5.68 1.40
C LYS A 147 -21.10 5.05 1.98
N VAL A 148 -20.99 4.13 2.94
CA VAL A 148 -22.17 3.53 3.61
C VAL A 148 -22.98 4.57 4.35
N LYS A 149 -22.32 5.54 5.00
CA LYS A 149 -22.94 6.66 5.69
C LYS A 149 -23.50 7.75 4.73
N LYS A 150 -23.20 7.65 3.43
CA LYS A 150 -23.47 8.68 2.41
C LYS A 150 -22.76 10.01 2.73
N GLU A 151 -21.60 9.92 3.32
CA GLU A 151 -20.71 11.03 3.65
C GLU A 151 -19.50 11.04 2.71
N PHE A 152 -18.81 12.17 2.66
CA PHE A 152 -17.58 12.37 1.91
C PHE A 152 -16.49 12.89 2.85
N PHE A 153 -15.24 12.55 2.58
CA PHE A 153 -14.14 13.28 3.22
C PHE A 153 -14.25 14.77 2.87
N SER A 154 -13.95 15.63 3.81
CA SER A 154 -13.88 17.07 3.51
C SER A 154 -12.72 17.35 2.54
N THR A 155 -12.77 18.46 1.81
CA THR A 155 -11.65 18.90 0.97
C THR A 155 -10.34 19.00 1.78
N SER A 156 -10.45 19.49 3.02
CA SER A 156 -9.30 19.58 3.94
C SER A 156 -8.76 18.20 4.29
N ASP A 157 -9.61 17.22 4.67
CA ASP A 157 -9.16 15.87 5.01
C ASP A 157 -8.47 15.19 3.82
N VAL A 158 -9.04 15.33 2.60
CA VAL A 158 -8.45 14.79 1.37
C VAL A 158 -7.04 15.35 1.15
N LEU A 159 -6.89 16.67 1.26
CA LEU A 159 -5.59 17.34 1.08
C LEU A 159 -4.61 16.97 2.20
N GLN A 160 -5.10 16.82 3.44
CA GLN A 160 -4.27 16.45 4.59
C GLN A 160 -3.76 15.00 4.52
N ILE A 161 -4.52 14.08 3.94
CA ILE A 161 -4.06 12.71 3.66
C ILE A 161 -2.90 12.73 2.66
N PHE A 162 -2.93 13.64 1.69
CA PHE A 162 -1.84 13.85 0.74
C PHE A 162 -0.68 14.61 1.38
N ARG A 163 -0.98 15.66 2.16
CA ARG A 163 0.01 16.47 2.86
C ARG A 163 -0.61 17.20 4.04
N GLN A 164 0.01 17.14 5.21
CA GLN A 164 -0.40 17.86 6.41
C GLN A 164 0.46 19.11 6.61
N ASP A 165 -0.21 20.24 6.90
CA ASP A 165 0.40 21.41 7.52
C ASP A 165 0.09 21.42 9.01
N ASP A 166 1.09 21.17 9.86
CA ASP A 166 1.08 21.67 11.24
C ASP A 166 2.31 22.57 11.41
N VAL A 167 2.06 23.84 11.74
CA VAL A 167 3.06 24.92 11.90
C VAL A 167 3.93 24.72 13.16
N THR A 168 3.81 23.60 13.85
CA THR A 168 4.64 23.24 15.00
C THR A 168 5.77 22.30 14.55
N GLU A 169 6.96 22.45 15.10
CA GLU A 169 8.28 21.89 14.80
C GLU A 169 8.38 20.41 14.32
N GLU A 170 7.28 19.68 14.21
CA GLU A 170 7.17 18.36 13.60
C GLU A 170 6.38 18.43 12.29
N THR A 171 6.95 19.04 11.26
CA THR A 171 6.37 19.08 9.90
C THR A 171 6.18 17.66 9.39
N VAL A 172 4.93 17.24 9.23
CA VAL A 172 4.57 15.88 8.81
C VAL A 172 4.00 15.90 7.41
N ASN A 173 4.85 15.66 6.46
CA ASN A 173 4.44 15.31 5.10
C ASN A 173 3.83 13.90 5.14
N GLN A 174 2.71 13.66 4.43
CA GLN A 174 2.02 12.38 4.51
C GLN A 174 2.35 11.43 3.34
N LEU A 175 1.33 11.00 2.58
CA LEU A 175 1.50 10.04 1.50
C LEU A 175 2.54 10.50 0.47
N CYS A 176 2.51 11.77 0.06
CA CYS A 176 3.47 12.31 -0.91
C CYS A 176 4.91 12.28 -0.39
N ALA A 177 5.14 12.47 0.91
CA ALA A 177 6.50 12.42 1.46
C ALA A 177 7.06 11.00 1.55
N GLY A 178 6.22 10.01 1.83
CA GLY A 178 6.63 8.60 1.71
C GLY A 178 7.06 8.27 0.28
N VAL A 179 6.27 8.70 -0.71
CA VAL A 179 6.58 8.51 -2.14
C VAL A 179 7.83 9.31 -2.54
N GLU A 180 7.97 10.57 -2.10
CA GLU A 180 9.16 11.40 -2.34
C GLU A 180 10.43 10.74 -1.78
N HIS A 181 10.35 10.15 -0.59
CA HIS A 181 11.46 9.41 0.00
C HIS A 181 11.90 8.25 -0.89
N MET A 182 10.96 7.48 -1.45
CA MET A 182 11.26 6.38 -2.37
C MET A 182 11.82 6.87 -3.71
N HIS A 183 11.23 7.93 -4.29
CA HIS A 183 11.67 8.51 -5.56
C HIS A 183 13.03 9.22 -5.44
N GLY A 184 13.38 9.72 -4.24
CA GLY A 184 14.66 10.34 -3.94
C GLY A 184 15.81 9.38 -3.65
N PHE A 185 15.55 8.08 -3.64
CA PHE A 185 16.59 7.06 -3.44
C PHE A 185 17.56 6.99 -4.65
N ASP A 186 18.73 6.42 -4.45
CA ASP A 186 19.69 6.17 -5.53
C ASP A 186 20.01 4.67 -5.61
N PRO A 187 19.54 3.95 -6.65
CA PRO A 187 18.62 4.42 -7.70
C PRO A 187 17.21 4.71 -7.15
N PRO A 188 16.41 5.57 -7.84
CA PRO A 188 15.03 5.82 -7.46
C PRO A 188 14.19 4.55 -7.45
N TYR A 189 13.28 4.41 -6.47
CA TYR A 189 12.33 3.32 -6.38
C TYR A 189 10.91 3.79 -6.66
N ALA A 190 10.15 3.00 -7.42
CA ALA A 190 8.70 3.14 -7.55
C ALA A 190 8.01 2.08 -6.71
N HIS A 191 6.90 2.45 -6.06
CA HIS A 191 6.08 1.55 -5.27
C HIS A 191 5.28 0.59 -6.16
N ASN A 192 4.78 1.08 -7.30
CA ASN A 192 4.01 0.38 -8.34
C ASN A 192 2.63 -0.19 -7.93
N ASP A 193 2.23 -0.07 -6.67
CA ASP A 193 0.89 -0.51 -6.21
C ASP A 193 0.28 0.48 -5.20
N ILE A 194 0.43 1.79 -5.46
CA ILE A 194 -0.22 2.83 -4.66
C ILE A 194 -1.72 2.78 -4.92
N LYS A 195 -2.50 2.53 -3.86
CA LYS A 195 -3.96 2.47 -3.86
C LYS A 195 -4.50 2.68 -2.46
N PRO A 196 -5.78 3.02 -2.27
CA PRO A 196 -6.34 3.24 -0.93
C PRO A 196 -6.22 2.03 0.02
N GLY A 197 -6.17 0.81 -0.52
CA GLY A 197 -5.98 -0.42 0.26
C GLY A 197 -4.57 -0.58 0.82
N ASN A 198 -3.57 0.11 0.26
CA ASN A 198 -2.18 0.08 0.69
C ASN A 198 -1.77 1.34 1.49
N VAL A 199 -2.73 2.14 1.95
CA VAL A 199 -2.51 3.30 2.81
C VAL A 199 -3.24 3.07 4.13
N LEU A 200 -2.49 2.91 5.22
CA LEU A 200 -3.02 2.85 6.58
C LEU A 200 -3.31 4.27 7.08
N LEU A 201 -4.37 4.43 7.84
CA LEU A 201 -4.66 5.65 8.58
C LEU A 201 -4.44 5.41 10.07
N THR A 202 -3.92 6.41 10.77
CA THR A 202 -3.79 6.39 12.23
C THR A 202 -4.36 7.68 12.78
N HIS A 203 -5.48 7.58 13.49
CA HIS A 203 -6.12 8.72 14.13
C HIS A 203 -5.43 9.06 15.45
N ARG A 204 -5.16 10.34 15.65
CA ARG A 204 -4.60 10.87 16.91
C ARG A 204 -5.57 11.87 17.48
N LYS A 205 -5.84 11.76 18.81
CA LYS A 205 -6.80 12.64 19.50
C LYS A 205 -6.40 14.12 19.30
N GLY A 206 -7.29 14.89 18.67
CA GLY A 206 -7.09 16.34 18.45
C GLY A 206 -6.06 16.69 17.36
N LYS A 207 -5.62 15.71 16.54
CA LYS A 207 -4.71 15.93 15.43
C LYS A 207 -5.25 15.27 14.16
N SER A 208 -4.80 15.71 13.00
CA SER A 208 -5.12 15.07 11.73
C SER A 208 -4.58 13.62 11.67
N PRO A 209 -5.28 12.71 10.96
CA PRO A 209 -4.84 11.33 10.81
C PRO A 209 -3.49 11.28 10.08
N ILE A 210 -2.65 10.30 10.39
CA ILE A 210 -1.42 10.01 9.65
C ILE A 210 -1.71 8.97 8.59
N ALA A 211 -1.25 9.21 7.35
CA ALA A 211 -1.24 8.24 6.27
C ALA A 211 0.13 7.54 6.20
N ILE A 212 0.11 6.21 6.17
CA ILE A 212 1.31 5.36 6.13
C ILE A 212 1.17 4.40 4.94
N LEU A 213 2.06 4.52 3.97
CA LEU A 213 2.11 3.63 2.82
C LEU A 213 2.71 2.28 3.22
N MET A 214 2.06 1.20 2.81
CA MET A 214 2.46 -0.17 3.13
C MET A 214 2.51 -1.06 1.89
N ASP A 215 3.03 -2.27 2.07
CA ASP A 215 3.09 -3.34 1.06
C ASP A 215 4.06 -3.05 -0.09
N PHE A 216 5.35 -3.26 0.17
CA PHE A 216 6.43 -3.03 -0.79
C PHE A 216 6.72 -4.23 -1.69
N GLY A 217 5.81 -5.22 -1.77
CA GLY A 217 5.98 -6.41 -2.60
C GLY A 217 6.08 -6.13 -4.11
N SER A 218 5.59 -4.98 -4.55
CA SER A 218 5.69 -4.51 -5.96
C SER A 218 6.78 -3.45 -6.17
N ALA A 219 7.40 -2.97 -5.08
CA ALA A 219 8.37 -1.89 -5.16
C ALA A 219 9.71 -2.36 -5.75
N ARG A 220 10.26 -1.57 -6.66
CA ARG A 220 11.53 -1.87 -7.35
C ARG A 220 12.18 -0.59 -7.89
N PRO A 221 13.46 -0.66 -8.35
CA PRO A 221 14.07 0.46 -9.06
C PRO A 221 13.16 0.96 -10.18
N ALA A 222 12.86 2.26 -10.16
CA ALA A 222 11.82 2.87 -10.99
C ALA A 222 12.23 2.96 -12.46
N ARG A 223 13.54 3.20 -12.71
CA ARG A 223 14.03 3.52 -14.06
C ARG A 223 14.37 2.25 -14.81
N LYS A 224 13.66 2.02 -15.92
CA LYS A 224 13.88 0.89 -16.81
C LYS A 224 13.82 1.34 -18.26
N GLN A 225 14.88 1.04 -18.99
CA GLN A 225 14.93 1.26 -20.44
C GLN A 225 14.36 0.05 -21.16
N ILE A 226 13.33 0.26 -21.97
CA ILE A 226 12.74 -0.72 -22.85
C ILE A 226 13.28 -0.49 -24.25
N ARG A 227 13.91 -1.50 -24.84
CA ARG A 227 14.58 -1.40 -26.16
C ARG A 227 14.12 -2.48 -27.14
N SER A 228 13.19 -3.34 -26.72
CA SER A 228 12.63 -4.41 -27.56
C SER A 228 11.17 -4.71 -27.20
N ARG A 229 10.44 -5.32 -28.14
CA ARG A 229 9.08 -5.81 -27.89
C ARG A 229 9.04 -6.88 -26.80
N SER A 230 10.06 -7.72 -26.72
CA SER A 230 10.16 -8.75 -25.68
C SER A 230 10.24 -8.13 -24.28
N GLU A 231 11.07 -7.11 -24.10
CA GLU A 231 11.19 -6.40 -22.81
C GLU A 231 9.89 -5.67 -22.43
N ALA A 232 9.20 -5.11 -23.44
CA ALA A 232 7.90 -4.48 -23.23
C ALA A 232 6.86 -5.49 -22.72
N LEU A 233 6.78 -6.66 -23.35
CA LEU A 233 5.87 -7.74 -22.94
C LEU A 233 6.19 -8.28 -21.54
N GLN A 234 7.47 -8.48 -21.23
CA GLN A 234 7.89 -8.88 -19.89
C GLN A 234 7.48 -7.85 -18.81
N LEU A 235 7.60 -6.55 -19.12
CA LEU A 235 7.14 -5.51 -18.21
C LEU A 235 5.62 -5.54 -18.01
N GLN A 236 4.86 -5.73 -19.08
CA GLN A 236 3.39 -5.82 -19.03
C GLN A 236 2.94 -7.06 -18.24
N GLU A 237 3.58 -8.20 -18.45
CA GLU A 237 3.32 -9.44 -17.71
C GLU A 237 3.59 -9.25 -16.22
N TRP A 238 4.78 -8.77 -15.88
CA TRP A 238 5.11 -8.43 -14.49
C TRP A 238 4.09 -7.46 -13.87
N ALA A 239 3.72 -6.39 -14.58
CA ALA A 239 2.75 -5.42 -14.08
C ALA A 239 1.35 -6.04 -13.91
N SER A 240 0.99 -7.05 -14.72
CA SER A 240 -0.30 -7.74 -14.61
C SER A 240 -0.43 -8.52 -13.29
N GLU A 241 0.69 -8.99 -12.78
CA GLU A 241 0.76 -9.80 -11.55
C GLU A 241 0.95 -8.95 -10.28
N HIS A 242 1.64 -7.80 -10.41
CA HIS A 242 2.11 -7.04 -9.26
C HIS A 242 1.42 -5.68 -9.07
N CYS A 243 0.79 -5.12 -10.11
CA CYS A 243 0.14 -3.81 -10.01
C CYS A 243 -1.38 -3.95 -10.07
N SER A 244 -2.08 -3.33 -9.13
CA SER A 244 -3.55 -3.35 -9.10
C SER A 244 -4.14 -2.70 -10.34
N ALA A 245 -4.90 -3.47 -11.12
CA ALA A 245 -5.41 -3.09 -12.43
C ALA A 245 -6.04 -1.68 -12.51
N PRO A 246 -6.95 -1.26 -11.59
CA PRO A 246 -7.60 0.06 -11.68
C PRO A 246 -6.67 1.25 -11.41
N PHE A 247 -5.47 1.01 -10.85
CA PHE A 247 -4.49 2.01 -10.45
C PHE A 247 -3.21 1.97 -11.31
N ARG A 248 -3.10 0.98 -12.19
CA ARG A 248 -1.93 0.74 -13.04
C ARG A 248 -1.81 1.79 -14.13
N ALA A 249 -0.62 2.38 -14.29
CA ALA A 249 -0.35 3.40 -15.29
C ALA A 249 -0.46 2.87 -16.74
N PRO A 250 -0.85 3.70 -17.73
CA PRO A 250 -1.02 3.30 -19.14
C PRO A 250 0.19 2.59 -19.74
N GLU A 251 1.39 3.06 -19.47
CA GLU A 251 2.66 2.50 -19.95
C GLU A 251 2.98 1.11 -19.37
N LEU A 252 2.28 0.71 -18.31
CA LEU A 252 2.35 -0.64 -17.75
C LEU A 252 1.26 -1.56 -18.32
N TRP A 253 0.25 -0.99 -19.00
CA TRP A 253 -0.79 -1.72 -19.71
C TRP A 253 -0.43 -1.98 -21.18
N ASP A 254 0.14 -0.98 -21.84
CA ASP A 254 0.54 -1.02 -23.24
C ASP A 254 1.91 -0.32 -23.39
N CYS A 255 2.95 -1.07 -23.07
CA CYS A 255 4.32 -0.57 -23.11
C CYS A 255 4.82 -0.53 -24.56
N PRO A 256 5.28 0.63 -25.06
CA PRO A 256 5.95 0.70 -26.34
C PRO A 256 7.24 -0.13 -26.36
N SER A 257 7.63 -0.64 -27.54
CA SER A 257 8.87 -1.41 -27.71
C SER A 257 10.15 -0.58 -27.53
N HIS A 258 10.01 0.75 -27.47
CA HIS A 258 11.06 1.70 -27.11
C HIS A 258 10.45 2.73 -26.17
N ALA A 259 10.80 2.64 -24.89
CA ALA A 259 10.30 3.55 -23.84
C ALA A 259 11.32 3.64 -22.71
N ASP A 260 11.31 4.77 -22.02
CA ASP A 260 12.00 4.95 -20.76
C ASP A 260 10.92 5.04 -19.68
N ILE A 261 10.84 4.02 -18.84
CA ILE A 261 9.92 3.95 -17.69
C ILE A 261 10.62 4.59 -16.50
N ASP A 262 9.88 5.36 -15.71
CA ASP A 262 10.40 6.03 -14.52
C ASP A 262 9.38 6.04 -13.36
N GLU A 263 9.71 6.75 -12.29
CA GLU A 263 8.92 6.89 -11.06
C GLU A 263 7.53 7.52 -11.26
N ARG A 264 7.23 8.07 -12.44
CA ARG A 264 5.92 8.68 -12.75
C ARG A 264 4.80 7.65 -12.94
N THR A 265 5.10 6.36 -12.93
CA THR A 265 4.08 5.30 -12.77
C THR A 265 3.32 5.47 -11.47
N ASP A 266 4.01 5.83 -10.37
CA ASP A 266 3.40 6.09 -9.07
C ASP A 266 2.56 7.38 -9.07
N ILE A 267 2.94 8.39 -9.86
CA ILE A 267 2.17 9.63 -9.98
C ILE A 267 0.77 9.37 -10.57
N TRP A 268 0.69 8.48 -11.56
CA TRP A 268 -0.60 8.03 -12.07
C TRP A 268 -1.42 7.33 -10.97
N SER A 269 -0.80 6.40 -10.25
CA SER A 269 -1.46 5.66 -9.16
C SER A 269 -1.91 6.60 -8.03
N LEU A 270 -1.14 7.65 -7.71
CA LEU A 270 -1.54 8.73 -6.78
C LEU A 270 -2.78 9.49 -7.28
N GLY A 271 -2.84 9.83 -8.57
CA GLY A 271 -4.01 10.47 -9.17
C GLY A 271 -5.27 9.61 -9.09
N CYS A 272 -5.14 8.30 -9.38
CA CYS A 272 -6.23 7.34 -9.20
C CYS A 272 -6.64 7.20 -7.73
N THR A 273 -5.66 7.23 -6.81
CA THR A 273 -5.90 7.15 -5.38
C THR A 273 -6.62 8.39 -4.86
N LEU A 274 -6.24 9.59 -5.31
CA LEU A 274 -6.92 10.83 -4.96
C LEU A 274 -8.39 10.80 -5.39
N PHE A 275 -8.67 10.39 -6.62
CA PHE A 275 -10.05 10.23 -7.09
C PHE A 275 -10.81 9.21 -6.23
N ALA A 276 -10.17 8.09 -5.89
CA ALA A 276 -10.80 7.04 -5.10
C ALA A 276 -11.09 7.48 -3.65
N ILE A 277 -10.28 8.35 -3.06
CA ILE A 277 -10.57 8.98 -1.76
C ILE A 277 -11.80 9.89 -1.87
N MET A 278 -11.86 10.67 -2.95
CA MET A 278 -12.96 11.60 -3.18
C MET A 278 -14.30 10.88 -3.40
N TYR A 279 -14.31 9.79 -4.18
CA TYR A 279 -15.55 9.21 -4.71
C TYR A 279 -15.77 7.73 -4.34
N GLY A 280 -14.86 7.10 -3.60
CA GLY A 280 -14.99 5.72 -3.13
C GLY A 280 -14.81 4.65 -4.21
N VAL A 281 -14.27 5.00 -5.39
CA VAL A 281 -14.04 4.11 -6.53
C VAL A 281 -12.91 4.71 -7.40
N SER A 282 -12.15 3.89 -8.15
CA SER A 282 -11.16 4.42 -9.08
C SER A 282 -11.79 5.20 -10.24
N PRO A 283 -11.07 6.17 -10.86
CA PRO A 283 -11.64 7.02 -11.91
C PRO A 283 -12.12 6.22 -13.13
N PHE A 284 -11.42 5.13 -13.46
CA PHE A 284 -11.71 4.35 -14.66
C PHE A 284 -12.83 3.32 -14.43
N GLU A 285 -12.91 2.72 -13.24
CA GLU A 285 -14.08 1.93 -12.84
C GLU A 285 -15.33 2.80 -12.77
N PHE A 286 -15.23 4.02 -12.25
CA PHE A 286 -16.33 4.99 -12.28
C PHE A 286 -16.73 5.37 -13.70
N ALA A 287 -15.76 5.60 -14.60
CA ALA A 287 -16.02 5.95 -15.99
C ALA A 287 -16.74 4.85 -16.78
N LEU A 288 -16.44 3.58 -16.48
CA LEU A 288 -17.09 2.42 -17.09
C LEU A 288 -18.52 2.25 -16.55
N GLY A 289 -18.74 2.50 -15.25
CA GLY A 289 -20.04 2.34 -14.61
C GLY A 289 -20.65 0.96 -14.85
N GLU A 290 -21.98 0.90 -14.90
CA GLU A 290 -22.73 -0.35 -15.16
C GLU A 290 -22.72 -0.78 -16.64
N SER A 291 -22.36 0.13 -17.55
CA SER A 291 -22.34 -0.17 -19.00
C SER A 291 -21.24 -1.14 -19.41
N GLY A 292 -20.30 -1.39 -18.53
CA GLY A 292 -19.15 -2.27 -18.80
C GLY A 292 -18.17 -1.63 -19.81
N GLY A 293 -17.22 -2.43 -20.27
CA GLY A 293 -16.19 -2.00 -21.22
C GLY A 293 -14.81 -2.49 -20.81
N SER A 294 -13.80 -2.12 -21.58
CA SER A 294 -12.41 -2.48 -21.28
C SER A 294 -11.79 -1.46 -20.34
N LEU A 295 -11.43 -1.92 -19.14
CA LEU A 295 -10.69 -1.11 -18.15
C LEU A 295 -9.36 -0.62 -18.73
N GLN A 296 -8.64 -1.50 -19.46
CA GLN A 296 -7.41 -1.15 -20.14
C GLN A 296 -7.60 0.02 -21.12
N LEU A 297 -8.65 -0.05 -21.98
CA LEU A 297 -8.92 1.02 -22.94
C LEU A 297 -9.29 2.34 -22.26
N ALA A 298 -10.05 2.28 -21.17
CA ALA A 298 -10.39 3.47 -20.39
C ALA A 298 -9.13 4.13 -19.78
N ILE A 299 -8.20 3.31 -19.27
CA ILE A 299 -6.93 3.77 -18.68
C ILE A 299 -6.01 4.34 -19.76
N VAL A 300 -5.76 3.59 -20.83
CA VAL A 300 -4.83 4.02 -21.92
C VAL A 300 -5.30 5.32 -22.59
N ASN A 301 -6.62 5.51 -22.70
CA ASN A 301 -7.21 6.74 -23.25
C ASN A 301 -7.48 7.81 -22.20
N ALA A 302 -7.13 7.59 -20.94
CA ALA A 302 -7.40 8.49 -19.81
C ALA A 302 -8.86 9.00 -19.79
N GLN A 303 -9.83 8.09 -19.97
CA GLN A 303 -11.25 8.42 -20.00
C GLN A 303 -11.79 8.68 -18.60
N ILE A 304 -11.60 9.90 -18.11
CA ILE A 304 -12.08 10.32 -16.79
C ILE A 304 -13.50 10.87 -16.94
N LYS A 305 -14.42 10.39 -16.10
CA LYS A 305 -15.73 10.99 -15.91
C LYS A 305 -15.84 11.51 -14.48
N TRP A 306 -16.50 12.63 -14.33
CA TRP A 306 -16.74 13.22 -13.02
C TRP A 306 -18.17 12.98 -12.58
N PRO A 307 -18.43 12.71 -11.28
CA PRO A 307 -19.78 12.69 -10.76
C PRO A 307 -20.49 14.03 -11.02
N THR A 308 -21.67 13.96 -11.61
CA THR A 308 -22.49 15.13 -11.92
C THR A 308 -23.56 15.32 -10.84
N GLY A 309 -23.84 16.56 -10.46
CA GLY A 309 -24.89 16.89 -9.49
C GLY A 309 -24.96 18.40 -9.25
N PRO A 310 -26.05 18.88 -8.64
CA PRO A 310 -26.23 20.30 -8.37
C PRO A 310 -25.23 20.88 -7.36
N ASN A 311 -24.65 20.03 -6.52
CA ASN A 311 -23.61 20.38 -5.55
C ASN A 311 -22.53 19.31 -5.56
N PRO A 312 -21.51 19.41 -6.43
CA PRO A 312 -20.37 18.51 -6.38
C PRO A 312 -19.68 18.66 -5.03
N PRO A 313 -19.31 17.55 -4.34
CA PRO A 313 -18.74 17.62 -2.99
C PRO A 313 -17.34 18.24 -2.96
N TYR A 314 -16.70 18.37 -4.13
CA TYR A 314 -15.32 18.84 -4.24
C TYR A 314 -15.17 20.01 -5.22
N PRO A 315 -14.26 20.96 -4.93
CA PRO A 315 -13.99 22.09 -5.81
C PRO A 315 -13.30 21.65 -7.10
N GLU A 316 -13.51 22.40 -8.18
CA GLU A 316 -12.89 22.18 -9.49
C GLU A 316 -11.37 22.07 -9.43
N ALA A 317 -10.73 22.78 -8.50
CA ALA A 317 -9.28 22.72 -8.32
C ALA A 317 -8.76 21.30 -7.96
N LEU A 318 -9.55 20.49 -7.22
CA LEU A 318 -9.22 19.09 -6.97
C LEU A 318 -9.38 18.22 -8.23
N HIS A 319 -10.41 18.47 -9.04
CA HIS A 319 -10.57 17.77 -10.32
C HIS A 319 -9.40 18.06 -11.26
N GLN A 320 -8.98 19.31 -11.35
CA GLN A 320 -7.81 19.72 -12.14
C GLN A 320 -6.54 19.08 -11.61
N PHE A 321 -6.39 18.96 -10.30
CA PHE A 321 -5.24 18.30 -9.69
C PHE A 321 -5.18 16.80 -10.02
N VAL A 322 -6.30 16.08 -9.93
CA VAL A 322 -6.38 14.68 -10.40
C VAL A 322 -6.01 14.58 -11.89
N THR A 323 -6.61 15.44 -12.73
CA THR A 323 -6.37 15.42 -14.19
C THR A 323 -4.89 15.68 -14.52
N TRP A 324 -4.21 16.54 -13.76
CA TRP A 324 -2.79 16.82 -13.95
C TRP A 324 -1.90 15.60 -13.68
N MET A 325 -2.23 14.79 -12.69
CA MET A 325 -1.53 13.52 -12.41
C MET A 325 -1.89 12.41 -13.41
N LEU A 326 -3.13 12.42 -13.95
CA LEU A 326 -3.64 11.39 -14.86
C LEU A 326 -3.38 11.74 -16.34
N GLN A 327 -2.17 12.20 -16.66
CA GLN A 327 -1.76 12.39 -18.05
C GLN A 327 -1.30 11.06 -18.65
N PRO A 328 -1.82 10.64 -19.82
CA PRO A 328 -1.46 9.36 -20.45
C PRO A 328 0.04 9.25 -20.72
N GLN A 329 0.66 10.35 -21.17
CA GLN A 329 2.08 10.41 -21.44
C GLN A 329 2.88 10.65 -20.15
N PRO A 330 3.76 9.73 -19.72
CA PRO A 330 4.53 9.88 -18.48
C PRO A 330 5.34 11.18 -18.40
N THR A 331 5.91 11.61 -19.52
CA THR A 331 6.80 12.80 -19.59
C THR A 331 6.09 14.12 -19.29
N VAL A 332 4.76 14.20 -19.41
CA VAL A 332 3.97 15.40 -19.07
C VAL A 332 3.34 15.33 -17.69
N ARG A 333 3.43 14.19 -17.01
CA ARG A 333 3.03 14.09 -15.60
C ARG A 333 3.99 14.89 -14.72
N PRO A 334 3.50 15.54 -13.65
CA PRO A 334 4.37 16.17 -12.67
C PRO A 334 5.31 15.17 -12.01
N CYS A 335 6.43 15.63 -11.45
CA CYS A 335 7.18 14.84 -10.49
C CYS A 335 6.56 14.98 -9.08
N ILE A 336 6.99 14.16 -8.13
CA ILE A 336 6.43 14.18 -6.76
C ILE A 336 6.67 15.53 -6.06
N GLY A 337 7.79 16.18 -6.29
CA GLY A 337 8.08 17.51 -5.74
C GLY A 337 7.11 18.59 -6.25
N ASP A 338 6.70 18.53 -7.53
CA ASP A 338 5.70 19.45 -8.10
C ASP A 338 4.34 19.24 -7.44
N ILE A 339 3.97 17.97 -7.19
CA ILE A 339 2.73 17.60 -6.50
C ILE A 339 2.71 18.18 -5.09
N ILE A 340 3.79 18.03 -4.34
CA ILE A 340 3.94 18.54 -2.98
C ILE A 340 3.70 20.06 -2.97
N ILE A 341 4.40 20.80 -3.83
CA ILE A 341 4.24 22.26 -3.95
C ILE A 341 2.79 22.64 -4.31
N HIS A 342 2.13 21.84 -5.16
CA HIS A 342 0.76 22.12 -5.57
C HIS A 342 -0.24 21.87 -4.45
N VAL A 343 -0.09 20.77 -3.70
CA VAL A 343 -0.95 20.46 -2.55
C VAL A 343 -0.85 21.55 -1.50
N ASP A 344 0.34 22.07 -1.20
CA ASP A 344 0.53 23.20 -0.27
C ASP A 344 -0.26 24.44 -0.68
N LYS A 345 -0.24 24.75 -1.98
CA LYS A 345 -1.04 25.86 -2.51
C LYS A 345 -2.54 25.63 -2.35
N LEU A 346 -2.99 24.37 -2.54
CA LEU A 346 -4.40 24.02 -2.36
C LEU A 346 -4.80 24.08 -0.88
N ILE A 347 -3.97 23.58 0.03
CA ILE A 347 -4.20 23.67 1.47
C ILE A 347 -4.34 25.12 1.88
N SER A 348 -3.36 25.98 1.53
CA SER A 348 -3.39 27.41 1.83
C SER A 348 -4.65 28.11 1.27
N LYS A 349 -5.19 27.63 0.13
CA LYS A 349 -6.40 28.18 -0.48
C LYS A 349 -7.68 27.77 0.24
N PHE A 350 -7.72 26.54 0.79
CA PHE A 350 -8.93 25.98 1.39
C PHE A 350 -8.92 25.95 2.93
N SER A 351 -7.82 26.39 3.58
CA SER A 351 -7.74 26.57 5.04
C SER A 351 -8.25 27.93 5.51
N ASN A 352 -8.56 28.84 4.58
CA ASN A 352 -9.20 30.12 4.80
C ASN A 352 -10.70 30.03 4.49
#